data_ae74bd95f8a9464003fc97b3c783758f
#
_entry.id   ae74bd95f8a9464003fc97b3c783758f
#
_cell.length_a   1.000
_cell.length_b   1.000
_cell.length_c   1.000
_cell.angle_alpha   90.00
_cell.angle_beta   90.00
_cell.angle_gamma   90.00
#
_symmetry.space_group_name_H-M   'P 1'
#
loop_
_entity.id
_entity.type
_entity.pdbx_description
1 polymer ?
#
loop_
_entity_poly.entity_id
_entity_poly.type
_entity_poly.pdbx_seq_one_letter_code
_entity_poly.pdbx_strand_id
1 'polypeptide(L)'
;MTRMVTTGLGLVAAAAALSAGGAMAQDEAPEWLGGELQQPLSETRIGITVLYPGANAYQSKYAQAAEEYAAELGIQATVMDPQGDPAVQFDQIQDMISQNPHALVVWPTSQNALIPAIRQASRSGIPVVTSNSPIGEAGRRYIAGHTGPDDCLQAEQAADMLADALDGEGDIVVVEGTPGYTVSILRGTCFLDRIADEHPGINVLASQTAEWNRERAQTVMETFLSRHGDAIDGVYAFDDGMGLGVISALQGAGKEPGEIALVTANQFGEGWDAMQEGWHQGSNKQSPIDDAILAIQTAIRVANGIEVPELQGIETPMVTPENVTDFERPTW
;
A
#
# COMPACT_ATOMS: atom_id res chain seq x y z
N MET A 1 -1.49 -89.00 -32.26
CA MET A 1 -0.57 -88.54 -31.17
C MET A 1 -0.39 -87.05 -31.38
N THR A 2 -1.17 -86.20 -30.75
CA THR A 2 -1.06 -84.73 -30.90
C THR A 2 -1.10 -84.14 -29.49
N ARG A 3 0.02 -83.50 -29.12
CA ARG A 3 0.17 -82.82 -27.82
C ARG A 3 -0.44 -81.44 -27.91
N MET A 4 -1.41 -81.20 -27.05
CA MET A 4 -1.93 -79.84 -26.78
C MET A 4 -0.90 -79.02 -25.96
N VAL A 5 -0.57 -77.86 -26.45
CA VAL A 5 0.17 -76.81 -25.74
C VAL A 5 -0.81 -75.79 -25.25
N THR A 6 -0.97 -75.70 -23.96
CA THR A 6 -1.76 -74.63 -23.28
C THR A 6 -0.86 -73.42 -23.04
N THR A 7 -1.18 -72.32 -23.72
CA THR A 7 -0.58 -70.99 -23.47
C THR A 7 -1.36 -70.28 -22.36
N GLY A 8 -0.72 -70.09 -21.21
CA GLY A 8 -1.25 -69.28 -20.13
C GLY A 8 -1.07 -67.77 -20.43
N LEU A 9 -2.20 -67.04 -20.49
CA LEU A 9 -2.16 -65.56 -20.47
C LEU A 9 -1.93 -65.12 -19.01
N GLY A 10 -0.78 -64.54 -18.78
CA GLY A 10 -0.48 -63.81 -17.55
C GLY A 10 -1.08 -62.40 -17.64
N LEU A 11 -2.11 -62.12 -16.82
CA LEU A 11 -2.57 -60.78 -16.59
C LEU A 11 -1.49 -59.99 -15.79
N VAL A 12 -0.83 -59.03 -16.42
CA VAL A 12 -0.02 -58.03 -15.74
C VAL A 12 -0.97 -56.92 -15.26
N ALA A 13 -1.29 -56.96 -13.97
CA ALA A 13 -1.95 -55.82 -13.33
C ALA A 13 -0.95 -54.67 -13.22
N ALA A 14 -1.11 -53.65 -14.08
CA ALA A 14 -0.41 -52.38 -13.92
C ALA A 14 -1.06 -51.66 -12.74
N ALA A 15 -0.38 -51.65 -11.59
CA ALA A 15 -0.69 -50.78 -10.50
C ALA A 15 -0.36 -49.35 -10.94
N ALA A 16 -1.39 -48.55 -11.24
CA ALA A 16 -1.27 -47.12 -11.38
C ALA A 16 -0.92 -46.55 -10.00
N ALA A 17 0.34 -46.21 -9.80
CA ALA A 17 0.76 -45.36 -8.70
C ALA A 17 0.14 -43.99 -8.98
N LEU A 18 -0.99 -43.67 -8.35
CA LEU A 18 -1.39 -42.30 -8.15
C LEU A 18 -0.27 -41.65 -7.33
N SER A 19 0.58 -40.89 -8.00
CA SER A 19 1.43 -39.93 -7.34
C SER A 19 0.49 -38.96 -6.62
N ALA A 20 0.37 -39.13 -5.29
CA ALA A 20 -0.09 -38.08 -4.42
C ALA A 20 0.79 -36.86 -4.71
N GLY A 21 0.28 -35.93 -5.49
CA GLY A 21 0.84 -34.62 -5.70
C GLY A 21 0.99 -34.01 -4.32
N GLY A 22 2.21 -33.68 -3.98
CA GLY A 22 2.62 -33.34 -2.65
C GLY A 22 1.76 -32.28 -1.98
N ALA A 23 1.18 -32.64 -0.87
CA ALA A 23 1.06 -31.75 0.25
C ALA A 23 2.51 -31.51 0.71
N MET A 24 3.21 -30.59 0.02
CA MET A 24 4.56 -30.21 0.39
C MET A 24 4.44 -29.37 1.65
N ALA A 25 5.01 -29.95 2.72
CA ALA A 25 5.72 -29.21 3.76
C ALA A 25 5.09 -27.88 4.22
N GLN A 26 3.83 -27.89 4.70
CA GLN A 26 3.25 -26.79 5.49
C GLN A 26 3.98 -26.61 6.84
N ASP A 27 4.97 -27.44 7.13
CA ASP A 27 5.74 -27.46 8.38
C ASP A 27 7.18 -26.93 8.21
N GLU A 28 7.61 -26.61 6.99
CA GLU A 28 8.95 -26.03 6.76
C GLU A 28 8.86 -24.50 6.84
N ALA A 29 9.72 -23.91 7.68
CA ALA A 29 9.76 -22.46 7.86
C ALA A 29 10.18 -21.78 6.55
N PRO A 30 9.39 -20.81 6.04
CA PRO A 30 9.78 -20.06 4.85
C PRO A 30 11.11 -19.31 5.09
N GLU A 31 11.92 -19.15 4.04
CA GLU A 31 13.22 -18.46 4.15
C GLU A 31 13.08 -17.03 4.73
N TRP A 32 12.04 -16.30 4.32
CA TRP A 32 11.78 -14.94 4.81
C TRP A 32 11.45 -14.86 6.30
N LEU A 33 11.08 -15.99 6.96
CA LEU A 33 10.77 -15.99 8.40
C LEU A 33 12.01 -15.62 9.23
N GLY A 34 13.17 -16.13 8.85
CA GLY A 34 14.42 -15.86 9.55
C GLY A 34 14.52 -16.50 10.93
N GLY A 35 13.78 -17.58 11.18
CA GLY A 35 13.71 -18.30 12.44
C GLY A 35 12.90 -19.60 12.33
N GLU A 36 12.52 -20.17 13.46
CA GLU A 36 11.71 -21.40 13.53
C GLU A 36 10.22 -21.06 13.72
N LEU A 37 9.35 -21.87 13.12
CA LEU A 37 7.92 -21.81 13.40
C LEU A 37 7.65 -22.40 14.79
N GLN A 38 6.92 -21.68 15.64
CA GLN A 38 6.44 -22.20 16.94
C GLN A 38 5.19 -23.07 16.77
N GLN A 39 4.49 -22.93 15.62
CA GLN A 39 3.34 -23.70 15.21
C GLN A 39 3.26 -23.78 13.69
N PRO A 40 2.58 -24.78 13.10
CA PRO A 40 2.35 -24.86 11.67
C PRO A 40 1.67 -23.57 11.13
N LEU A 41 2.01 -23.17 9.91
CA LEU A 41 1.34 -22.02 9.27
C LEU A 41 -0.18 -22.21 9.20
N SER A 42 -0.66 -23.42 8.96
CA SER A 42 -2.09 -23.76 8.91
C SER A 42 -2.85 -23.53 10.23
N GLU A 43 -2.14 -23.44 11.35
CA GLU A 43 -2.69 -23.12 12.66
C GLU A 43 -2.50 -21.64 13.03
N THR A 44 -1.73 -20.89 12.24
CA THR A 44 -1.46 -19.47 12.48
C THR A 44 -2.70 -18.63 12.16
N ARG A 45 -3.14 -17.83 13.14
CA ARG A 45 -4.30 -16.93 13.02
C ARG A 45 -3.86 -15.48 13.07
N ILE A 46 -4.17 -14.72 12.03
CA ILE A 46 -3.86 -13.29 11.93
C ILE A 46 -5.15 -12.50 11.73
N GLY A 47 -5.39 -11.52 12.60
CA GLY A 47 -6.45 -10.53 12.38
C GLY A 47 -5.89 -9.34 11.59
N ILE A 48 -6.58 -8.92 10.55
CA ILE A 48 -6.17 -7.83 9.67
C ILE A 48 -7.31 -6.82 9.58
N THR A 49 -7.03 -5.55 9.83
CA THR A 49 -7.98 -4.47 9.55
C THR A 49 -7.34 -3.46 8.62
N VAL A 50 -7.98 -3.27 7.46
CA VAL A 50 -7.53 -2.38 6.38
C VAL A 50 -8.28 -1.05 6.50
N LEU A 51 -7.71 0.06 6.02
CA LEU A 51 -8.28 1.40 6.19
C LEU A 51 -9.70 1.54 5.62
N TYR A 52 -9.86 1.33 4.32
CA TYR A 52 -11.14 1.38 3.60
C TYR A 52 -10.97 0.76 2.20
N PRO A 53 -11.06 -0.56 2.05
CA PRO A 53 -10.82 -1.26 0.77
C PRO A 53 -11.62 -0.71 -0.42
N GLY A 54 -12.80 -0.13 -0.18
CA GLY A 54 -13.64 0.46 -1.23
C GLY A 54 -13.28 1.89 -1.64
N ALA A 55 -12.32 2.56 -0.98
CA ALA A 55 -12.06 3.99 -1.22
C ALA A 55 -11.30 4.26 -2.52
N ASN A 56 -10.28 3.48 -2.81
CA ASN A 56 -9.45 3.62 -4.02
C ASN A 56 -8.79 2.30 -4.43
N ALA A 57 -8.12 2.32 -5.58
CA ALA A 57 -7.48 1.15 -6.17
C ALA A 57 -6.39 0.54 -5.28
N TYR A 58 -5.57 1.37 -4.61
CA TYR A 58 -4.51 0.91 -3.71
C TYR A 58 -5.06 0.08 -2.55
N GLN A 59 -6.05 0.62 -1.84
CA GLN A 59 -6.64 -0.03 -0.67
C GLN A 59 -7.39 -1.31 -1.03
N SER A 60 -8.10 -1.30 -2.18
CA SER A 60 -8.74 -2.50 -2.72
C SER A 60 -7.73 -3.59 -3.04
N LYS A 61 -6.63 -3.22 -3.70
CA LYS A 61 -5.58 -4.18 -4.08
C LYS A 61 -4.80 -4.70 -2.88
N TYR A 62 -4.55 -3.86 -1.87
CA TYR A 62 -3.93 -4.30 -0.62
C TYR A 62 -4.78 -5.36 0.08
N ALA A 63 -6.08 -5.12 0.24
CA ALA A 63 -6.98 -6.08 0.88
C ALA A 63 -7.02 -7.42 0.12
N GLN A 64 -7.15 -7.35 -1.22
CA GLN A 64 -7.11 -8.53 -2.09
C GLN A 64 -5.78 -9.30 -1.93
N ALA A 65 -4.65 -8.60 -1.98
CA ALA A 65 -3.32 -9.21 -1.85
C ALA A 65 -3.12 -9.85 -0.47
N ALA A 66 -3.65 -9.23 0.59
CA ALA A 66 -3.61 -9.81 1.93
C ALA A 66 -4.39 -11.13 2.02
N GLU A 67 -5.58 -11.20 1.42
CA GLU A 67 -6.39 -12.43 1.38
C GLU A 67 -5.71 -13.52 0.53
N GLU A 68 -5.22 -13.16 -0.67
CA GLU A 68 -4.55 -14.08 -1.59
C GLU A 68 -3.27 -14.64 -0.96
N TYR A 69 -2.43 -13.81 -0.37
CA TYR A 69 -1.18 -14.25 0.25
C TYR A 69 -1.41 -15.08 1.52
N ALA A 70 -2.42 -14.72 2.32
CA ALA A 70 -2.82 -15.55 3.46
C ALA A 70 -3.28 -16.95 3.03
N ALA A 71 -4.04 -17.03 1.93
CA ALA A 71 -4.50 -18.32 1.36
C ALA A 71 -3.31 -19.12 0.79
N GLU A 72 -2.36 -18.48 0.11
CA GLU A 72 -1.14 -19.12 -0.39
C GLU A 72 -0.31 -19.75 0.74
N LEU A 73 -0.14 -19.04 1.85
CA LEU A 73 0.56 -19.53 3.03
C LEU A 73 -0.26 -20.57 3.82
N GLY A 74 -1.55 -20.71 3.54
CA GLY A 74 -2.47 -21.59 4.29
C GLY A 74 -2.76 -21.11 5.71
N ILE A 75 -2.51 -19.83 6.06
CA ILE A 75 -2.82 -19.25 7.36
C ILE A 75 -4.32 -18.91 7.48
N GLN A 76 -4.80 -18.80 8.71
CA GLN A 76 -6.16 -18.36 8.99
C GLN A 76 -6.18 -16.84 9.17
N ALA A 77 -6.44 -16.10 8.10
CA ALA A 77 -6.57 -14.65 8.13
C ALA A 77 -8.04 -14.23 8.18
N THR A 78 -8.31 -13.18 8.98
CA THR A 78 -9.60 -12.49 8.99
C THR A 78 -9.34 -11.04 8.59
N VAL A 79 -9.82 -10.65 7.41
CA VAL A 79 -9.69 -9.27 6.91
C VAL A 79 -10.99 -8.51 7.17
N MET A 80 -10.89 -7.35 7.83
CA MET A 80 -12.03 -6.51 8.20
C MET A 80 -11.90 -5.12 7.57
N ASP A 81 -13.05 -4.58 7.11
CA ASP A 81 -13.20 -3.25 6.54
C ASP A 81 -13.91 -2.32 7.55
N PRO A 82 -13.22 -1.33 8.13
CA PRO A 82 -13.81 -0.34 9.02
C PRO A 82 -14.50 0.83 8.27
N GLN A 83 -14.48 0.81 6.94
CA GLN A 83 -15.06 1.86 6.08
C GLN A 83 -14.54 3.27 6.41
N GLY A 84 -13.28 3.37 6.82
CA GLY A 84 -12.65 4.63 7.21
C GLY A 84 -13.07 5.18 8.57
N ASP A 85 -13.92 4.48 9.33
CA ASP A 85 -14.40 4.92 10.64
C ASP A 85 -13.51 4.37 11.79
N PRO A 86 -12.83 5.26 12.55
CA PRO A 86 -12.00 4.84 13.68
C PRO A 86 -12.76 4.13 14.81
N ALA A 87 -14.05 4.43 15.00
CA ALA A 87 -14.83 3.76 16.04
C ALA A 87 -15.18 2.33 15.62
N VAL A 88 -15.56 2.12 14.36
CA VAL A 88 -15.77 0.79 13.80
C VAL A 88 -14.47 -0.02 13.84
N GLN A 89 -13.34 0.58 13.48
CA GLN A 89 -12.04 -0.09 13.54
C GLN A 89 -11.65 -0.46 14.96
N PHE A 90 -11.92 0.40 15.92
CA PHE A 90 -11.71 0.11 17.34
C PHE A 90 -12.48 -1.14 17.77
N ASP A 91 -13.77 -1.21 17.45
CA ASP A 91 -14.63 -2.36 17.81
C ASP A 91 -14.15 -3.64 17.10
N GLN A 92 -13.76 -3.56 15.82
CA GLN A 92 -13.18 -4.69 15.09
C GLN A 92 -11.90 -5.23 15.75
N ILE A 93 -11.00 -4.35 16.22
CA ILE A 93 -9.80 -4.76 16.96
C ILE A 93 -10.19 -5.48 18.26
N GLN A 94 -11.22 -4.99 19.00
CA GLN A 94 -11.71 -5.65 20.19
C GLN A 94 -12.27 -7.06 19.90
N ASP A 95 -13.03 -7.19 18.83
CA ASP A 95 -13.59 -8.47 18.39
C ASP A 95 -12.45 -9.45 18.02
N MET A 96 -11.45 -8.99 17.28
CA MET A 96 -10.27 -9.80 16.95
C MET A 96 -9.49 -10.23 18.21
N ILE A 97 -9.28 -9.33 19.18
CA ILE A 97 -8.63 -9.68 20.46
C ILE A 97 -9.37 -10.81 21.17
N SER A 98 -10.73 -10.79 21.15
CA SER A 98 -11.55 -11.81 21.79
C SER A 98 -11.37 -13.22 21.18
N GLN A 99 -10.95 -13.29 19.89
CA GLN A 99 -10.67 -14.52 19.16
C GLN A 99 -9.26 -15.06 19.41
N ASN A 100 -8.46 -14.34 20.20
CA ASN A 100 -7.09 -14.71 20.55
C ASN A 100 -6.21 -15.06 19.35
N PRO A 101 -6.02 -14.14 18.37
CA PRO A 101 -5.14 -14.35 17.23
C PRO A 101 -3.67 -14.41 17.69
N HIS A 102 -2.79 -14.91 16.83
CA HIS A 102 -1.35 -14.95 17.10
C HIS A 102 -0.68 -13.59 16.83
N ALA A 103 -1.26 -12.76 15.96
CA ALA A 103 -0.88 -11.36 15.75
C ALA A 103 -2.03 -10.58 15.11
N LEU A 104 -1.91 -9.24 15.17
CA LEU A 104 -2.78 -8.32 14.44
C LEU A 104 -1.97 -7.49 13.45
N VAL A 105 -2.52 -7.29 12.24
CA VAL A 105 -2.12 -6.26 11.28
C VAL A 105 -3.17 -5.16 11.32
N VAL A 106 -2.76 -3.94 11.61
CA VAL A 106 -3.65 -2.78 11.70
C VAL A 106 -3.16 -1.69 10.75
N TRP A 107 -3.95 -1.37 9.73
CA TRP A 107 -3.77 -0.16 8.96
C TRP A 107 -4.64 0.95 9.59
N PRO A 108 -4.05 1.86 10.38
CA PRO A 108 -4.84 2.76 11.22
C PRO A 108 -5.65 3.79 10.42
N THR A 109 -6.93 3.90 10.69
CA THR A 109 -7.78 5.01 10.22
C THR A 109 -7.49 6.33 10.94
N SER A 110 -6.88 6.26 12.12
CA SER A 110 -6.49 7.42 12.92
C SER A 110 -5.25 7.11 13.74
N GLN A 111 -4.27 8.02 13.73
CA GLN A 111 -3.03 7.86 14.47
C GLN A 111 -3.20 7.79 15.99
N ASN A 112 -4.29 8.32 16.55
CA ASN A 112 -4.47 8.40 18.00
C ASN A 112 -5.69 7.62 18.53
N ALA A 113 -6.79 7.56 17.78
CA ALA A 113 -8.04 6.95 18.25
C ALA A 113 -7.90 5.45 18.56
N LEU A 114 -7.00 4.75 17.87
CA LEU A 114 -6.81 3.30 18.02
C LEU A 114 -5.79 2.90 19.09
N ILE A 115 -5.05 3.86 19.67
CA ILE A 115 -4.04 3.58 20.70
C ILE A 115 -4.60 2.76 21.88
N PRO A 116 -5.80 3.02 22.41
CA PRO A 116 -6.34 2.20 23.49
C PRO A 116 -6.57 0.74 23.11
N ALA A 117 -7.08 0.45 21.89
CA ALA A 117 -7.30 -0.91 21.39
C ALA A 117 -5.97 -1.64 21.16
N ILE A 118 -5.01 -0.99 20.50
CA ILE A 118 -3.66 -1.52 20.27
C ILE A 118 -2.96 -1.83 21.60
N ARG A 119 -3.06 -0.91 22.58
CA ARG A 119 -2.54 -1.15 23.93
C ARG A 119 -3.19 -2.35 24.62
N GLN A 120 -4.49 -2.57 24.40
CA GLN A 120 -5.18 -3.74 24.95
C GLN A 120 -4.67 -5.03 24.31
N ALA A 121 -4.53 -5.10 23.00
CA ALA A 121 -3.96 -6.25 22.29
C ALA A 121 -2.55 -6.58 22.83
N SER A 122 -1.68 -5.57 22.91
CA SER A 122 -0.32 -5.71 23.45
C SER A 122 -0.31 -6.25 24.90
N ARG A 123 -1.20 -5.76 25.78
CA ARG A 123 -1.34 -6.25 27.17
C ARG A 123 -1.90 -7.66 27.27
N SER A 124 -2.65 -8.09 26.26
CA SER A 124 -3.15 -9.47 26.15
C SER A 124 -2.10 -10.43 25.57
N GLY A 125 -0.88 -9.95 25.29
CA GLY A 125 0.20 -10.74 24.70
C GLY A 125 0.05 -10.95 23.19
N ILE A 126 -0.86 -10.21 22.53
CA ILE A 126 -1.06 -10.27 21.09
C ILE A 126 -0.20 -9.18 20.43
N PRO A 127 0.86 -9.53 19.68
CA PRO A 127 1.68 -8.57 18.98
C PRO A 127 0.86 -7.86 17.89
N VAL A 128 1.09 -6.55 17.75
CA VAL A 128 0.43 -5.72 16.74
C VAL A 128 1.47 -5.16 15.80
N VAL A 129 1.27 -5.36 14.51
CA VAL A 129 2.01 -4.70 13.44
C VAL A 129 1.09 -3.63 12.85
N THR A 130 1.55 -2.37 12.79
CA THR A 130 0.85 -1.37 12.00
C THR A 130 1.35 -1.42 10.56
N SER A 131 0.46 -1.18 9.60
CA SER A 131 0.79 -1.24 8.17
C SER A 131 0.40 0.04 7.48
N ASN A 132 1.17 0.43 6.47
CA ASN A 132 1.01 1.59 5.60
C ASN A 132 1.02 2.94 6.34
N SER A 133 0.13 3.16 7.29
CA SER A 133 0.07 4.39 8.08
C SER A 133 0.63 4.18 9.49
N PRO A 134 1.59 4.98 9.92
CA PRO A 134 2.12 4.87 11.28
C PRO A 134 1.09 5.31 12.33
N ILE A 135 1.14 4.63 13.48
CA ILE A 135 0.40 5.07 14.68
C ILE A 135 1.09 6.27 15.32
N GLY A 136 0.33 7.11 16.01
CA GLY A 136 0.88 8.25 16.75
C GLY A 136 1.94 7.85 17.78
N GLU A 137 2.87 8.75 18.10
CA GLU A 137 4.03 8.53 18.97
C GLU A 137 3.69 7.82 20.29
N ALA A 138 2.58 8.21 20.93
CA ALA A 138 2.14 7.58 22.18
C ALA A 138 1.76 6.09 22.04
N GLY A 139 1.50 5.64 20.80
CA GLY A 139 1.14 4.26 20.46
C GLY A 139 2.33 3.37 20.14
N ARG A 140 3.46 3.93 19.68
CA ARG A 140 4.63 3.17 19.20
C ARG A 140 5.10 2.08 20.16
N ARG A 141 5.14 2.36 21.46
CA ARG A 141 5.54 1.39 22.49
C ARG A 141 4.62 0.17 22.64
N TYR A 142 3.49 0.13 21.95
CA TYR A 142 2.52 -0.96 22.02
C TYR A 142 2.46 -1.80 20.74
N ILE A 143 3.20 -1.41 19.71
CA ILE A 143 3.34 -2.20 18.49
C ILE A 143 4.63 -2.99 18.50
N ALA A 144 4.65 -4.09 17.79
CA ALA A 144 5.82 -4.92 17.58
C ALA A 144 6.68 -4.42 16.41
N GLY A 145 6.07 -3.70 15.47
CA GLY A 145 6.71 -3.10 14.31
C GLY A 145 5.72 -2.34 13.44
N HIS A 146 6.25 -1.58 12.50
CA HIS A 146 5.50 -0.89 11.45
C HIS A 146 6.05 -1.29 10.07
N THR A 147 5.15 -1.53 9.10
CA THR A 147 5.49 -1.82 7.72
C THR A 147 4.83 -0.81 6.80
N GLY A 148 5.46 -0.48 5.68
CA GLY A 148 4.86 0.41 4.70
C GLY A 148 5.86 1.32 4.01
N PRO A 149 5.40 2.31 3.22
CA PRO A 149 6.26 3.29 2.59
C PRO A 149 6.85 4.27 3.60
N ASP A 150 7.93 4.93 3.20
CA ASP A 150 8.38 6.16 3.83
C ASP A 150 7.68 7.35 3.13
N ASP A 151 6.56 7.80 3.70
CA ASP A 151 5.76 8.88 3.13
C ASP A 151 6.50 10.23 3.10
N CYS A 152 7.46 10.44 4.02
CA CYS A 152 8.28 11.64 4.02
C CYS A 152 9.26 11.61 2.85
N LEU A 153 9.98 10.49 2.66
CA LEU A 153 10.87 10.30 1.51
C LEU A 153 10.13 10.46 0.18
N GLN A 154 8.93 9.87 0.06
CA GLN A 154 8.10 10.02 -1.15
C GLN A 154 7.74 11.49 -1.43
N ALA A 155 7.42 12.24 -0.39
CA ALA A 155 7.08 13.65 -0.52
C ALA A 155 8.29 14.51 -0.90
N GLU A 156 9.46 14.24 -0.31
CA GLU A 156 10.72 14.88 -0.69
C GLU A 156 11.08 14.59 -2.15
N GLN A 157 10.95 13.33 -2.58
CA GLN A 157 11.15 12.94 -3.97
C GLN A 157 10.15 13.61 -4.91
N ALA A 158 8.88 13.77 -4.49
CA ALA A 158 7.88 14.49 -5.28
C ALA A 158 8.24 15.98 -5.45
N ALA A 159 8.79 16.61 -4.40
CA ALA A 159 9.27 17.98 -4.47
C ALA A 159 10.44 18.12 -5.46
N ASP A 160 11.41 17.19 -5.39
CA ASP A 160 12.54 17.16 -6.30
C ASP A 160 12.09 16.94 -7.75
N MET A 161 11.22 15.96 -8.02
CA MET A 161 10.69 15.71 -9.37
C MET A 161 9.91 16.90 -9.93
N LEU A 162 9.12 17.58 -9.09
CA LEU A 162 8.35 18.75 -9.52
C LEU A 162 9.27 19.94 -9.83
N ALA A 163 10.27 20.17 -8.98
CA ALA A 163 11.26 21.23 -9.20
C ALA A 163 12.08 20.97 -10.49
N ASP A 164 12.50 19.72 -10.73
CA ASP A 164 13.19 19.33 -11.96
C ASP A 164 12.31 19.57 -13.20
N ALA A 165 11.02 19.23 -13.11
CA ALA A 165 10.07 19.47 -14.23
C ALA A 165 9.83 20.97 -14.52
N LEU A 166 10.10 21.85 -13.55
CA LEU A 166 9.91 23.29 -13.63
C LEU A 166 11.25 24.07 -13.79
N ASP A 167 12.36 23.37 -14.06
CA ASP A 167 13.70 24.00 -14.11
C ASP A 167 14.04 24.81 -12.84
N GLY A 168 13.47 24.46 -11.68
CA GLY A 168 13.71 25.05 -10.37
C GLY A 168 12.93 26.31 -10.04
N GLU A 169 12.06 26.81 -10.90
CA GLU A 169 11.28 28.05 -10.70
C GLU A 169 9.83 27.87 -11.16
N GLY A 170 8.86 28.31 -10.36
CA GLY A 170 7.44 28.28 -10.76
C GLY A 170 6.46 28.39 -9.60
N ASP A 171 5.22 28.65 -9.95
CA ASP A 171 4.08 28.75 -9.05
C ASP A 171 3.27 27.43 -9.08
N ILE A 172 3.08 26.80 -7.92
CA ILE A 172 2.43 25.49 -7.83
C ILE A 172 1.20 25.48 -6.93
N VAL A 173 0.36 24.48 -7.11
CA VAL A 173 -0.74 24.18 -6.20
C VAL A 173 -0.65 22.73 -5.68
N VAL A 174 -1.22 22.48 -4.51
CA VAL A 174 -1.16 21.17 -3.85
C VAL A 174 -2.57 20.62 -3.62
N VAL A 175 -2.81 19.37 -4.04
CA VAL A 175 -4.06 18.62 -3.85
C VAL A 175 -3.82 17.54 -2.81
N GLU A 176 -4.36 17.74 -1.61
CA GLU A 176 -4.05 16.95 -0.42
C GLU A 176 -5.05 15.82 -0.18
N GLY A 177 -4.59 14.82 0.58
CA GLY A 177 -5.44 13.75 1.12
C GLY A 177 -6.33 14.20 2.28
N THR A 178 -6.87 13.24 3.05
CA THR A 178 -7.78 13.50 4.18
C THR A 178 -7.06 14.22 5.32
N PRO A 179 -7.59 15.35 5.81
CA PRO A 179 -7.00 16.08 6.94
C PRO A 179 -6.92 15.22 8.21
N GLY A 180 -5.80 15.34 8.93
CA GLY A 180 -5.58 14.59 10.19
C GLY A 180 -5.17 13.14 10.01
N TYR A 181 -5.15 12.63 8.79
CA TYR A 181 -4.61 11.32 8.45
C TYR A 181 -3.09 11.41 8.34
N THR A 182 -2.36 10.43 8.94
CA THR A 182 -0.90 10.51 9.08
C THR A 182 -0.17 10.67 7.75
N VAL A 183 -0.58 9.91 6.72
CA VAL A 183 0.01 10.01 5.38
C VAL A 183 -0.15 11.41 4.81
N SER A 184 -1.35 12.03 4.94
CA SER A 184 -1.57 13.41 4.47
C SER A 184 -0.69 14.41 5.21
N ILE A 185 -0.50 14.24 6.52
CA ILE A 185 0.36 15.11 7.31
C ILE A 185 1.82 14.99 6.86
N LEU A 186 2.33 13.76 6.72
CA LEU A 186 3.72 13.51 6.33
C LEU A 186 3.98 14.00 4.89
N ARG A 187 3.13 13.63 3.93
CA ARG A 187 3.29 14.07 2.53
C ARG A 187 3.21 15.58 2.40
N GLY A 188 2.31 16.25 3.14
CA GLY A 188 2.22 17.70 3.12
C GLY A 188 3.41 18.38 3.77
N THR A 189 3.77 17.98 5.00
CA THR A 189 4.85 18.65 5.75
C THR A 189 6.20 18.46 5.05
N CYS A 190 6.58 17.20 4.73
CA CYS A 190 7.88 16.90 4.16
C CYS A 190 8.05 17.49 2.74
N PHE A 191 6.96 17.55 1.94
CA PHE A 191 6.98 18.23 0.65
C PHE A 191 7.24 19.74 0.81
N LEU A 192 6.48 20.41 1.68
CA LEU A 192 6.61 21.84 1.89
C LEU A 192 7.97 22.24 2.49
N ASP A 193 8.46 21.43 3.44
CA ASP A 193 9.78 21.63 4.04
C ASP A 193 10.88 21.46 2.96
N ARG A 194 10.79 20.42 2.12
CA ARG A 194 11.74 20.19 1.02
C ARG A 194 11.74 21.35 0.00
N ILE A 195 10.53 21.81 -0.40
CA ILE A 195 10.40 23.00 -1.28
C ILE A 195 11.07 24.21 -0.65
N ALA A 196 10.80 24.50 0.63
CA ALA A 196 11.34 25.68 1.29
C ALA A 196 12.88 25.64 1.46
N ASP A 197 13.42 24.45 1.75
CA ASP A 197 14.84 24.29 2.06
C ASP A 197 15.72 24.16 0.80
N GLU A 198 15.24 23.41 -0.22
CA GLU A 198 16.07 23.05 -1.37
C GLU A 198 15.61 23.69 -2.69
N HIS A 199 14.35 24.09 -2.81
CA HIS A 199 13.77 24.64 -4.06
C HIS A 199 13.12 26.02 -3.85
N PRO A 200 13.86 27.04 -3.35
CA PRO A 200 13.28 28.34 -2.99
C PRO A 200 12.72 29.13 -4.19
N GLY A 201 12.96 28.70 -5.43
CA GLY A 201 12.35 29.26 -6.64
C GLY A 201 10.92 28.78 -6.88
N ILE A 202 10.47 27.73 -6.17
CA ILE A 202 9.12 27.21 -6.27
C ILE A 202 8.22 27.89 -5.21
N ASN A 203 7.10 28.47 -5.64
CA ASN A 203 6.16 29.15 -4.76
C ASN A 203 4.82 28.39 -4.70
N VAL A 204 4.32 28.11 -3.50
CA VAL A 204 3.04 27.42 -3.31
C VAL A 204 1.91 28.44 -3.23
N LEU A 205 1.11 28.56 -4.30
CA LEU A 205 -0.02 29.49 -4.39
C LEU A 205 -1.18 29.10 -3.49
N ALA A 206 -1.47 27.79 -3.44
CA ALA A 206 -2.60 27.27 -2.67
C ALA A 206 -2.44 25.77 -2.41
N SER A 207 -3.09 25.33 -1.33
CA SER A 207 -3.25 23.92 -0.99
C SER A 207 -4.70 23.66 -0.58
N GLN A 208 -5.28 22.53 -1.02
CA GLN A 208 -6.64 22.14 -0.66
C GLN A 208 -6.81 20.62 -0.67
N THR A 209 -7.55 20.11 0.31
CA THR A 209 -7.86 18.68 0.41
C THR A 209 -8.88 18.22 -0.63
N ALA A 210 -8.65 17.04 -1.21
CA ALA A 210 -9.59 16.28 -2.03
C ALA A 210 -9.92 14.91 -1.39
N GLU A 211 -9.40 14.62 -0.20
CA GLU A 211 -9.73 13.45 0.62
C GLU A 211 -9.57 12.10 -0.13
N TRP A 212 -8.49 11.95 -0.92
CA TRP A 212 -8.18 10.77 -1.74
C TRP A 212 -9.24 10.44 -2.80
N ASN A 213 -10.05 11.44 -3.20
CA ASN A 213 -11.17 11.25 -4.13
C ASN A 213 -10.90 11.97 -5.46
N ARG A 214 -11.01 11.23 -6.56
CA ARG A 214 -10.74 11.71 -7.92
C ARG A 214 -11.65 12.86 -8.34
N GLU A 215 -12.96 12.75 -8.09
CA GLU A 215 -13.94 13.75 -8.50
C GLU A 215 -13.80 15.05 -7.69
N ARG A 216 -13.44 14.93 -6.40
CA ARG A 216 -13.13 16.10 -5.57
C ARG A 216 -11.84 16.76 -6.02
N ALA A 217 -10.81 15.99 -6.38
CA ALA A 217 -9.55 16.53 -6.91
C ALA A 217 -9.78 17.31 -8.21
N GLN A 218 -10.65 16.82 -9.10
CA GLN A 218 -11.07 17.58 -10.28
C GLN A 218 -11.70 18.92 -9.88
N THR A 219 -12.67 18.92 -8.95
CA THR A 219 -13.34 20.14 -8.48
C THR A 219 -12.37 21.12 -7.81
N VAL A 220 -11.41 20.61 -7.03
CA VAL A 220 -10.35 21.42 -6.41
C VAL A 220 -9.49 22.08 -7.48
N MET A 221 -9.04 21.32 -8.49
CA MET A 221 -8.22 21.85 -9.57
C MET A 221 -8.98 22.87 -10.43
N GLU A 222 -10.25 22.63 -10.76
CA GLU A 222 -11.11 23.63 -11.43
C GLU A 222 -11.20 24.94 -10.63
N THR A 223 -11.25 24.84 -9.29
CA THR A 223 -11.23 26.00 -8.40
C THR A 223 -9.88 26.72 -8.46
N PHE A 224 -8.77 26.00 -8.46
CA PHE A 224 -7.44 26.60 -8.60
C PHE A 224 -7.27 27.29 -9.95
N LEU A 225 -7.66 26.66 -11.05
CA LEU A 225 -7.63 27.25 -12.39
C LEU A 225 -8.47 28.52 -12.47
N SER A 226 -9.69 28.52 -11.83
CA SER A 226 -10.53 29.72 -11.79
C SER A 226 -9.93 30.89 -10.99
N ARG A 227 -9.10 30.61 -9.97
CA ARG A 227 -8.50 31.63 -9.10
C ARG A 227 -7.16 32.15 -9.61
N HIS A 228 -6.34 31.26 -10.11
CA HIS A 228 -4.94 31.53 -10.44
C HIS A 228 -4.67 31.50 -11.95
N GLY A 229 -5.54 30.83 -12.73
CA GLY A 229 -5.44 30.80 -14.20
C GLY A 229 -4.09 30.30 -14.70
N ASP A 230 -3.50 31.09 -15.59
CA ASP A 230 -2.21 30.77 -16.22
C ASP A 230 -0.99 31.01 -15.30
N ALA A 231 -1.21 31.37 -14.04
CA ALA A 231 -0.12 31.47 -13.05
C ALA A 231 0.26 30.12 -12.44
N ILE A 232 -0.45 29.02 -12.77
CA ILE A 232 -0.12 27.70 -12.24
C ILE A 232 0.83 27.01 -13.21
N ASP A 233 2.05 26.76 -12.78
CA ASP A 233 3.07 26.04 -13.55
C ASP A 233 3.10 24.56 -13.20
N GLY A 234 2.74 24.20 -11.95
CA GLY A 234 2.78 22.83 -11.49
C GLY A 234 1.76 22.44 -10.43
N VAL A 235 1.57 21.13 -10.26
CA VAL A 235 0.66 20.53 -9.28
C VAL A 235 1.36 19.36 -8.62
N TYR A 236 1.30 19.30 -7.28
CA TYR A 236 1.51 18.07 -6.53
C TYR A 236 0.18 17.52 -6.04
N ALA A 237 -0.19 16.32 -6.46
CA ALA A 237 -1.32 15.58 -5.91
C ALA A 237 -0.81 14.38 -5.10
N PHE A 238 -1.35 14.16 -3.90
CA PHE A 238 -0.81 13.17 -2.96
C PHE A 238 -0.96 11.71 -3.40
N ASP A 239 -1.80 11.42 -4.41
CA ASP A 239 -1.83 10.13 -5.09
C ASP A 239 -2.24 10.24 -6.56
N ASP A 240 -2.02 9.18 -7.32
CA ASP A 240 -2.38 9.11 -8.75
C ASP A 240 -3.89 9.22 -8.98
N GLY A 241 -4.73 8.72 -8.05
CA GLY A 241 -6.18 8.83 -8.17
C GLY A 241 -6.63 10.28 -8.20
N MET A 242 -6.09 11.11 -7.32
CA MET A 242 -6.32 12.56 -7.33
C MET A 242 -5.63 13.23 -8.53
N GLY A 243 -4.42 12.76 -8.92
CA GLY A 243 -3.74 13.21 -10.12
C GLY A 243 -4.58 13.05 -11.39
N LEU A 244 -5.27 11.93 -11.54
CA LEU A 244 -6.21 11.71 -12.65
C LEU A 244 -7.42 12.67 -12.61
N GLY A 245 -7.86 13.07 -11.43
CA GLY A 245 -8.83 14.15 -11.25
C GLY A 245 -8.29 15.50 -11.72
N VAL A 246 -7.04 15.82 -11.36
CA VAL A 246 -6.34 17.02 -11.86
C VAL A 246 -6.27 17.02 -13.38
N ILE A 247 -5.85 15.92 -14.00
CA ILE A 247 -5.81 15.79 -15.47
C ILE A 247 -7.18 16.05 -16.10
N SER A 248 -8.25 15.51 -15.50
CA SER A 248 -9.62 15.75 -16.00
C SER A 248 -9.99 17.24 -16.00
N ALA A 249 -9.59 17.99 -14.96
CA ALA A 249 -9.80 19.44 -14.89
C ALA A 249 -8.95 20.20 -15.92
N LEU A 250 -7.68 19.81 -16.11
CA LEU A 250 -6.77 20.41 -17.09
C LEU A 250 -7.33 20.23 -18.51
N GLN A 251 -7.75 19.02 -18.87
CA GLN A 251 -8.39 18.71 -20.16
C GLN A 251 -9.67 19.54 -20.35
N GLY A 252 -10.50 19.66 -19.31
CA GLY A 252 -11.71 20.49 -19.31
C GLY A 252 -11.42 21.97 -19.54
N ALA A 253 -10.26 22.44 -19.13
CA ALA A 253 -9.77 23.81 -19.35
C ALA A 253 -9.05 24.00 -20.70
N GLY A 254 -8.92 22.94 -21.50
CA GLY A 254 -8.25 22.97 -22.81
C GLY A 254 -6.73 23.00 -22.75
N LYS A 255 -6.15 22.55 -21.61
CA LYS A 255 -4.70 22.39 -21.48
C LYS A 255 -4.22 21.14 -22.18
N GLU A 256 -3.01 21.18 -22.70
CA GLU A 256 -2.36 20.04 -23.35
C GLU A 256 -1.39 19.33 -22.38
N PRO A 257 -1.02 18.05 -22.63
CA PRO A 257 -0.02 17.34 -21.83
C PRO A 257 1.28 18.12 -21.69
N GLY A 258 1.76 18.28 -20.46
CA GLY A 258 3.01 18.98 -20.17
C GLY A 258 2.93 20.51 -20.08
N GLU A 259 1.78 21.15 -20.34
CA GLU A 259 1.62 22.59 -20.12
C GLU A 259 1.67 22.98 -18.63
N ILE A 260 1.20 22.09 -17.75
CA ILE A 260 1.31 22.22 -16.30
C ILE A 260 1.95 20.92 -15.80
N ALA A 261 3.06 21.06 -15.08
CA ALA A 261 3.75 19.90 -14.53
C ALA A 261 2.90 19.22 -13.44
N LEU A 262 2.70 17.91 -13.52
CA LEU A 262 1.97 17.15 -12.52
C LEU A 262 2.85 16.05 -11.94
N VAL A 263 3.03 16.09 -10.62
CA VAL A 263 3.70 15.02 -9.87
C VAL A 263 2.72 14.42 -8.86
N THR A 264 2.79 13.10 -8.69
CA THR A 264 1.91 12.35 -7.81
C THR A 264 2.70 11.35 -6.97
N ALA A 265 2.00 10.45 -6.28
CA ALA A 265 2.59 9.27 -5.65
C ALA A 265 1.72 8.03 -5.90
N ASN A 266 2.25 6.84 -5.57
CA ASN A 266 1.65 5.51 -5.61
C ASN A 266 1.65 4.81 -6.98
N GLN A 267 1.87 5.50 -8.08
CA GLN A 267 1.95 4.95 -9.44
C GLN A 267 0.85 3.91 -9.74
N PHE A 268 -0.39 4.37 -9.95
CA PHE A 268 -1.48 3.50 -10.41
C PHE A 268 -1.33 3.15 -11.90
N GLY A 269 -2.00 2.09 -12.36
CA GLY A 269 -1.96 1.71 -13.77
C GLY A 269 -2.45 2.82 -14.71
N GLU A 270 -3.52 3.54 -14.36
CA GLU A 270 -3.98 4.71 -15.13
C GLU A 270 -2.99 5.88 -15.06
N GLY A 271 -2.28 6.07 -13.93
CA GLY A 271 -1.22 7.08 -13.78
C GLY A 271 0.01 6.74 -14.65
N TRP A 272 0.36 5.44 -14.75
CA TRP A 272 1.40 4.95 -15.65
C TRP A 272 1.04 5.24 -17.12
N ASP A 273 -0.21 4.99 -17.53
CA ASP A 273 -0.71 5.34 -18.87
C ASP A 273 -0.63 6.87 -19.10
N ALA A 274 -1.10 7.68 -18.14
CA ALA A 274 -1.09 9.14 -18.22
C ALA A 274 0.33 9.71 -18.30
N MET A 275 1.33 9.07 -17.66
CA MET A 275 2.73 9.46 -17.77
C MET A 275 3.26 9.25 -19.18
N GLN A 276 2.91 8.14 -19.84
CA GLN A 276 3.30 7.90 -21.22
C GLN A 276 2.59 8.84 -22.23
N GLU A 277 1.41 9.33 -21.85
CA GLU A 277 0.69 10.36 -22.62
C GLU A 277 1.22 11.78 -22.37
N GLY A 278 2.18 11.94 -21.44
CA GLY A 278 2.84 13.22 -21.12
C GLY A 278 2.11 14.06 -20.07
N TRP A 279 1.06 13.53 -19.42
CA TRP A 279 0.33 14.25 -18.36
C TRP A 279 1.04 14.27 -17.02
N HIS A 280 1.78 13.21 -16.68
CA HIS A 280 2.56 13.13 -15.44
C HIS A 280 4.04 13.34 -15.72
N GLN A 281 4.72 14.15 -14.92
CA GLN A 281 6.16 14.36 -14.94
C GLN A 281 6.90 13.56 -13.88
N GLY A 282 6.17 13.02 -12.89
CA GLY A 282 6.77 12.16 -11.87
C GLY A 282 5.75 11.51 -10.96
N SER A 283 6.10 10.33 -10.44
CA SER A 283 5.39 9.61 -9.39
C SER A 283 6.36 8.72 -8.61
N ASN A 284 5.91 8.14 -7.49
CA ASN A 284 6.66 7.10 -6.79
C ASN A 284 5.92 5.77 -6.97
N LYS A 285 6.61 4.72 -7.39
CA LYS A 285 6.02 3.38 -7.39
C LYS A 285 5.88 2.89 -5.96
N GLN A 286 4.64 2.64 -5.53
CA GLN A 286 4.33 2.03 -4.24
C GLN A 286 3.39 0.85 -4.47
N SER A 287 3.85 -0.36 -4.18
CA SER A 287 3.09 -1.59 -4.45
C SER A 287 2.19 -1.96 -3.26
N PRO A 288 0.86 -1.95 -3.42
CA PRO A 288 -0.06 -2.44 -2.38
C PRO A 288 0.09 -3.94 -2.13
N ILE A 289 0.60 -4.69 -3.10
CA ILE A 289 0.86 -6.13 -2.99
C ILE A 289 2.05 -6.37 -2.05
N ASP A 290 3.17 -5.69 -2.29
CA ASP A 290 4.37 -5.83 -1.47
C ASP A 290 4.12 -5.31 -0.04
N ASP A 291 3.34 -4.24 0.11
CA ASP A 291 2.93 -3.70 1.40
C ASP A 291 2.12 -4.71 2.22
N ALA A 292 1.12 -5.35 1.60
CA ALA A 292 0.30 -6.39 2.25
C ALA A 292 1.13 -7.64 2.60
N ILE A 293 1.99 -8.10 1.70
CA ILE A 293 2.87 -9.26 1.91
C ILE A 293 3.82 -8.99 3.08
N LEU A 294 4.49 -7.84 3.09
CA LEU A 294 5.42 -7.46 4.14
C LEU A 294 4.73 -7.38 5.51
N ALA A 295 3.51 -6.83 5.56
CA ALA A 295 2.72 -6.75 6.78
C ALA A 295 2.39 -8.13 7.35
N ILE A 296 1.95 -9.07 6.50
CA ILE A 296 1.63 -10.46 6.91
C ILE A 296 2.89 -11.20 7.33
N GLN A 297 3.97 -11.12 6.57
CA GLN A 297 5.26 -11.74 6.92
C GLN A 297 5.76 -11.23 8.28
N THR A 298 5.67 -9.91 8.50
CA THR A 298 6.06 -9.30 9.77
C THR A 298 5.16 -9.78 10.91
N ALA A 299 3.84 -9.87 10.71
CA ALA A 299 2.92 -10.40 11.70
C ALA A 299 3.21 -11.85 12.05
N ILE A 300 3.56 -12.69 11.07
CA ILE A 300 3.94 -14.09 11.32
C ILE A 300 5.28 -14.16 12.09
N ARG A 301 6.26 -13.31 11.74
CA ARG A 301 7.55 -13.25 12.45
C ARG A 301 7.35 -12.92 13.94
N VAL A 302 6.61 -11.86 14.25
CA VAL A 302 6.35 -11.46 15.65
C VAL A 302 5.47 -12.47 16.38
N ALA A 303 4.55 -13.16 15.70
CA ALA A 303 3.75 -14.27 16.26
C ALA A 303 4.63 -15.47 16.65
N ASN A 304 5.78 -15.65 16.00
CA ASN A 304 6.77 -16.69 16.33
C ASN A 304 7.88 -16.18 17.25
N GLY A 305 7.72 -14.99 17.86
CA GLY A 305 8.67 -14.43 18.81
C GLY A 305 9.96 -13.91 18.16
N ILE A 306 9.97 -13.71 16.84
CA ILE A 306 11.13 -13.17 16.11
C ILE A 306 11.08 -11.65 16.22
N GLU A 307 12.17 -11.06 16.69
CA GLU A 307 12.33 -9.60 16.72
C GLU A 307 12.40 -9.04 15.28
N VAL A 308 11.72 -7.93 15.06
CA VAL A 308 11.70 -7.22 13.79
C VAL A 308 12.16 -5.77 14.00
N PRO A 309 12.70 -5.10 12.98
CA PRO A 309 12.96 -3.67 13.03
C PRO A 309 11.68 -2.89 13.34
N GLU A 310 11.81 -1.76 14.05
CA GLU A 310 10.68 -0.88 14.36
C GLU A 310 9.95 -0.42 13.10
N LEU A 311 10.73 -0.10 12.04
CA LEU A 311 10.24 0.25 10.71
C LEU A 311 10.80 -0.74 9.68
N GLN A 312 9.94 -1.30 8.86
CA GLN A 312 10.28 -2.09 7.69
C GLN A 312 9.63 -1.44 6.46
N GLY A 313 10.47 -0.80 5.64
CA GLY A 313 10.02 -0.08 4.44
C GLY A 313 9.79 -1.01 3.25
N ILE A 314 8.81 -0.66 2.42
CA ILE A 314 8.77 -1.10 1.02
C ILE A 314 9.54 -0.10 0.17
N GLU A 315 10.09 -0.57 -0.95
CA GLU A 315 10.76 0.32 -1.90
C GLU A 315 9.74 1.21 -2.62
N THR A 316 10.08 2.49 -2.76
CA THR A 316 9.27 3.50 -3.44
C THR A 316 10.11 4.28 -4.44
N PRO A 317 10.63 3.62 -5.50
CA PRO A 317 11.47 4.27 -6.49
C PRO A 317 10.71 5.37 -7.23
N MET A 318 11.44 6.44 -7.56
CA MET A 318 10.93 7.50 -8.43
C MET A 318 10.69 6.96 -9.83
N VAL A 319 9.54 7.32 -10.41
CA VAL A 319 9.15 7.01 -11.77
C VAL A 319 8.90 8.30 -12.52
N THR A 320 9.61 8.47 -13.63
CA THR A 320 9.54 9.65 -14.50
C THR A 320 9.30 9.20 -15.95
N PRO A 321 8.97 10.09 -16.87
CA PRO A 321 8.83 9.73 -18.30
C PRO A 321 10.04 9.02 -18.89
N GLU A 322 11.26 9.27 -18.36
CA GLU A 322 12.50 8.68 -18.85
C GLU A 322 12.64 7.20 -18.46
N ASN A 323 12.08 6.79 -17.31
CA ASN A 323 12.25 5.44 -16.77
C ASN A 323 10.96 4.64 -16.60
N VAL A 324 9.79 5.20 -16.92
CA VAL A 324 8.49 4.54 -16.71
C VAL A 324 8.40 3.16 -17.37
N THR A 325 9.06 3.00 -18.52
CA THR A 325 9.07 1.72 -19.27
C THR A 325 9.99 0.66 -18.66
N ASP A 326 10.83 1.02 -17.67
CA ASP A 326 11.64 0.06 -16.91
C ASP A 326 10.81 -0.68 -15.85
N PHE A 327 9.61 -0.17 -15.57
CA PHE A 327 8.66 -0.77 -14.64
C PHE A 327 7.53 -1.45 -15.39
N GLU A 328 7.03 -2.55 -14.85
CA GLU A 328 5.79 -3.13 -15.33
C GLU A 328 4.62 -2.19 -14.99
N ARG A 329 3.68 -2.06 -15.95
CA ARG A 329 2.45 -1.31 -15.71
C ARG A 329 1.70 -1.88 -14.50
N PRO A 330 1.41 -1.09 -13.46
CA PRO A 330 0.67 -1.55 -12.30
C PRO A 330 -0.73 -2.08 -12.65
N THR A 331 -1.21 -3.03 -11.86
CA THR A 331 -2.54 -3.65 -12.04
C THR A 331 -3.58 -3.11 -11.04
N TRP A 332 -3.26 -2.07 -10.32
CA TRP A 332 -4.11 -1.35 -9.38
C TRP A 332 -4.32 0.09 -9.80
#